data_9f9277e8a2030519d6c4220ef6466136
#
_entry.id   9f9277e8a2030519d6c4220ef6466136
#
_cell.length_a   1.000
_cell.length_b   1.000
_cell.length_c   1.000
_cell.angle_alpha   90.00
_cell.angle_beta   90.00
_cell.angle_gamma   90.00
#
_symmetry.space_group_name_H-M   'P 1'
#
loop_
_entity.id
_entity.type
_entity.pdbx_description
1 polymer ?
#
loop_
_entity_poly.entity_id
_entity_poly.type
_entity_poly.pdbx_seq_one_letter_code
_entity_poly.pdbx_strand_id
1 'polypeptide(L)'
;MAEIEPAHDAARGEPDGVALRTSEPAPPLHAKDETDPETSADVLDGDGEPGAEREEPGDEDRDSVGRRFIGSTPFLIFVALAVAILVKTFVIQAFYIPSESMVPTLEVGDRVFVSKFMFDGGDIARGDVIVFENPNAAELPDRSGISSVLHWLGEGVGLAQPENEDFIKRVIALPGETIEIKDNVVYINGEPLDEPYLTQAAKDATGDYPLHTVPDDALFVMGDNRGNSADSRYGLGFVPLDKVIGKAFVIIWPPSQMGGLG
;
A
#
# COMPACT_ATOMS: atom_id res chain seq x y z
N MET A 1 -14.44 -59.84 -6.84
CA MET A 1 -13.76 -60.62 -7.85
C MET A 1 -13.45 -59.74 -9.02
N ALA A 2 -12.19 -59.61 -9.36
CA ALA A 2 -11.44 -58.76 -10.27
C ALA A 2 -10.99 -57.41 -9.62
N GLU A 3 -9.96 -57.27 -9.01
CA GLU A 3 -8.46 -57.37 -9.18
C GLU A 3 -8.00 -56.92 -10.58
N ILE A 4 -7.41 -55.76 -10.65
CA ILE A 4 -6.41 -55.37 -11.63
C ILE A 4 -5.33 -54.52 -10.94
N GLU A 5 -4.14 -55.10 -10.96
CA GLU A 5 -2.87 -54.63 -10.47
C GLU A 5 -2.20 -53.58 -11.40
N PRO A 6 -1.09 -52.96 -10.97
CA PRO A 6 -0.47 -51.81 -11.63
C PRO A 6 0.67 -52.22 -12.56
N ALA A 7 1.03 -51.37 -13.47
CA ALA A 7 2.27 -51.42 -14.23
C ALA A 7 2.94 -50.02 -14.17
N HIS A 8 4.10 -49.96 -13.56
CA HIS A 8 5.47 -50.03 -14.11
C HIS A 8 5.64 -49.12 -15.34
N ASP A 9 6.57 -48.25 -15.52
CA ASP A 9 8.03 -48.32 -15.31
C ASP A 9 8.65 -46.95 -15.63
N ALA A 10 9.69 -46.69 -14.91
CA ALA A 10 10.90 -45.97 -15.14
C ALA A 10 11.19 -45.21 -16.44
N ALA A 11 11.73 -44.04 -16.27
CA ALA A 11 12.98 -43.65 -16.94
C ALA A 11 13.69 -42.52 -16.21
N ARG A 12 14.82 -42.86 -15.70
CA ARG A 12 15.91 -41.95 -15.27
C ARG A 12 16.45 -41.22 -16.48
N GLY A 13 16.72 -39.97 -16.30
CA GLY A 13 17.55 -39.16 -17.17
C GLY A 13 18.25 -38.09 -16.36
N GLU A 14 19.36 -38.44 -15.80
CA GLU A 14 20.37 -37.46 -15.38
C GLU A 14 21.14 -37.01 -16.61
N PRO A 15 21.57 -35.80 -16.54
CA PRO A 15 22.48 -35.25 -17.41
C PRO A 15 23.55 -34.34 -16.95
N ASP A 16 24.32 -34.10 -17.76
CA ASP A 16 25.65 -33.54 -17.89
C ASP A 16 25.85 -32.16 -17.28
N GLY A 17 27.00 -32.13 -16.61
CA GLY A 17 27.66 -30.97 -16.11
C GLY A 17 28.07 -29.99 -17.17
N VAL A 18 27.98 -28.76 -16.83
CA VAL A 18 28.68 -27.67 -17.48
C VAL A 18 29.56 -26.94 -16.49
N ALA A 19 30.79 -26.90 -16.87
CA ALA A 19 31.97 -26.46 -16.17
C ALA A 19 31.88 -25.01 -15.64
N LEU A 20 32.41 -24.88 -14.45
CA LEU A 20 32.94 -23.66 -13.87
C LEU A 20 34.03 -23.06 -14.77
N ARG A 21 33.84 -21.86 -15.24
CA ARG A 21 34.93 -21.00 -15.68
C ARG A 21 35.25 -20.00 -14.59
N THR A 22 36.30 -20.29 -13.88
CA THR A 22 37.12 -19.34 -13.13
C THR A 22 37.78 -18.38 -14.13
N SER A 23 37.57 -17.11 -13.96
CA SER A 23 38.41 -16.08 -14.55
C SER A 23 39.12 -15.30 -13.46
N GLU A 24 40.37 -15.37 -13.57
CA GLU A 24 41.51 -14.85 -12.84
C GLU A 24 41.53 -13.32 -12.79
N PRO A 25 42.13 -12.71 -11.76
CA PRO A 25 42.23 -11.24 -11.65
C PRO A 25 43.50 -10.75 -12.37
N ALA A 26 43.39 -9.63 -13.07
CA ALA A 26 44.48 -8.93 -13.67
C ALA A 26 45.15 -7.97 -12.67
N PRO A 27 46.49 -7.74 -12.83
CA PRO A 27 47.34 -7.09 -11.83
C PRO A 27 47.40 -5.56 -11.97
N PRO A 28 47.98 -4.88 -10.94
CA PRO A 28 48.08 -3.42 -10.92
C PRO A 28 49.33 -2.93 -11.62
N LEU A 29 49.25 -1.80 -12.26
CA LEU A 29 50.41 -1.14 -12.88
C LEU A 29 50.57 0.30 -12.43
N HIS A 30 51.64 0.46 -11.70
CA HIS A 30 52.70 1.50 -11.70
C HIS A 30 52.40 2.93 -11.35
N ALA A 31 53.04 3.25 -10.23
CA ALA A 31 53.61 4.53 -9.87
C ALA A 31 54.67 4.98 -10.83
N LYS A 32 54.88 6.26 -10.88
CA LYS A 32 56.11 7.06 -11.09
C LYS A 32 55.66 8.49 -11.45
N ASP A 33 56.24 9.55 -11.07
CA ASP A 33 57.50 9.90 -10.44
C ASP A 33 57.48 11.43 -10.19
N GLU A 34 58.02 11.81 -9.10
CA GLU A 34 58.79 12.98 -8.77
C GLU A 34 59.06 14.03 -9.86
N THR A 35 58.90 15.29 -9.51
CA THR A 35 60.00 16.26 -9.45
C THR A 35 59.53 17.61 -8.92
N ASP A 36 60.02 17.99 -7.75
CA ASP A 36 60.43 19.36 -7.43
C ASP A 36 61.69 19.72 -8.21
N PRO A 37 62.07 20.96 -8.44
CA PRO A 37 62.62 21.80 -7.40
C PRO A 37 62.48 23.34 -7.55
N GLU A 38 62.53 23.95 -6.40
CA GLU A 38 63.36 25.13 -5.95
C GLU A 38 63.41 26.44 -6.76
N THR A 39 63.32 27.44 -5.92
CA THR A 39 64.20 28.63 -5.79
C THR A 39 63.82 29.92 -6.53
N SER A 40 63.48 30.91 -5.81
CA SER A 40 64.37 32.04 -5.47
C SER A 40 63.61 33.20 -4.82
N ALA A 41 64.21 33.65 -3.76
CA ALA A 41 63.99 34.88 -3.07
C ALA A 41 64.22 36.12 -3.94
N ASP A 42 63.48 37.17 -3.68
CA ASP A 42 64.13 38.45 -3.46
C ASP A 42 63.26 39.44 -2.69
N VAL A 43 63.87 40.10 -1.81
CA VAL A 43 63.72 41.13 -0.86
C VAL A 43 63.30 42.46 -1.52
N LEU A 44 62.49 43.28 -0.86
CA LEU A 44 62.77 44.63 -0.43
C LEU A 44 61.53 45.41 0.02
N ASP A 45 61.56 45.81 1.27
CA ASP A 45 61.18 47.03 1.97
C ASP A 45 60.15 48.02 1.39
N GLY A 46 59.27 48.46 2.26
CA GLY A 46 58.45 49.66 2.07
C GLY A 46 57.41 49.91 3.17
N ASP A 47 57.79 50.65 4.11
CA ASP A 47 57.08 51.23 5.26
C ASP A 47 55.68 51.80 4.96
N GLY A 48 54.74 51.67 5.91
CA GLY A 48 53.56 52.50 5.92
C GLY A 48 52.37 51.93 6.72
N GLU A 49 52.36 52.03 8.03
CA GLU A 49 51.12 52.09 8.83
C GLU A 49 50.47 53.49 8.67
N PRO A 50 49.15 53.71 8.94
CA PRO A 50 48.35 53.10 9.98
C PRO A 50 46.83 52.98 9.59
N GLY A 51 46.06 52.28 10.44
CA GLY A 51 44.65 52.57 10.58
C GLY A 51 43.69 51.41 10.09
N ALA A 52 43.71 50.29 10.74
CA ALA A 52 42.65 49.29 10.57
C ALA A 52 41.56 49.53 11.62
N GLU A 53 40.49 50.16 11.18
CA GLU A 53 39.20 50.04 11.84
C GLU A 53 38.72 48.59 11.66
N ARG A 54 38.59 47.88 12.77
CA ARG A 54 37.91 46.59 12.79
C ARG A 54 36.44 46.85 12.57
N GLU A 55 35.97 46.67 11.37
CA GLU A 55 34.58 46.43 11.12
C GLU A 55 34.25 45.03 11.67
N GLU A 56 33.44 44.98 12.73
CA GLU A 56 32.80 43.76 13.18
C GLU A 56 31.88 43.27 12.05
N PRO A 57 31.92 41.99 11.69
CA PRO A 57 30.99 41.48 10.70
C PRO A 57 29.59 41.50 11.30
N GLY A 58 28.77 42.40 10.76
CA GLY A 58 27.38 42.56 11.14
C GLY A 58 26.60 41.23 11.00
N ASP A 59 25.78 41.01 11.99
CA ASP A 59 24.88 39.86 12.20
C ASP A 59 23.75 39.74 11.11
N GLU A 60 23.90 40.47 9.99
CA GLU A 60 22.89 40.56 8.92
C GLU A 60 22.92 39.40 7.89
N ASP A 61 23.99 38.58 7.87
CA ASP A 61 24.13 37.55 6.85
C ASP A 61 23.47 36.19 7.22
N ARG A 62 23.04 36.01 8.46
CA ARG A 62 22.41 34.74 8.88
C ARG A 62 20.97 34.61 8.40
N ASP A 63 20.24 35.71 8.30
CA ASP A 63 18.85 35.71 7.85
C ASP A 63 18.71 35.59 6.32
N SER A 64 19.74 35.98 5.57
CA SER A 64 19.70 35.95 4.09
C SER A 64 19.90 34.56 3.51
N VAL A 65 20.62 33.67 4.19
CA VAL A 65 20.89 32.31 3.75
C VAL A 65 19.63 31.47 3.86
N GLY A 66 18.83 31.60 4.92
CA GLY A 66 17.56 30.90 5.11
C GLY A 66 16.52 31.28 4.05
N ARG A 67 16.41 32.57 3.69
CA ARG A 67 15.49 33.08 2.69
C ARG A 67 15.84 32.65 1.26
N ARG A 68 17.11 32.52 0.93
CA ARG A 68 17.57 32.06 -0.39
C ARG A 68 17.34 30.54 -0.59
N PHE A 69 17.41 29.75 0.49
CA PHE A 69 17.14 28.33 0.44
C PHE A 69 15.65 28.04 0.17
N ILE A 70 14.73 28.79 0.77
CA ILE A 70 13.28 28.61 0.64
C ILE A 70 12.78 28.95 -0.78
N GLY A 71 13.48 29.85 -1.50
CA GLY A 71 13.14 30.22 -2.90
C GLY A 71 13.90 29.44 -3.97
N SER A 72 14.78 28.50 -3.60
CA SER A 72 15.55 27.74 -4.58
C SER A 72 14.71 26.64 -5.21
N THR A 73 14.77 26.50 -6.52
CA THR A 73 14.05 25.45 -7.30
C THR A 73 14.22 24.04 -6.67
N PRO A 74 15.43 23.59 -6.25
CA PRO A 74 15.61 22.28 -5.63
C PRO A 74 14.87 22.16 -4.29
N PHE A 75 14.76 23.22 -3.49
CA PHE A 75 13.98 23.19 -2.25
C PHE A 75 12.48 23.04 -2.53
N LEU A 76 11.95 23.74 -3.51
CA LEU A 76 10.54 23.61 -3.92
C LEU A 76 10.24 22.21 -4.45
N ILE A 77 11.15 21.63 -5.22
CA ILE A 77 11.03 20.23 -5.68
C ILE A 77 11.03 19.26 -4.50
N PHE A 78 11.93 19.48 -3.53
CA PHE A 78 11.98 18.63 -2.32
C PHE A 78 10.68 18.73 -1.52
N VAL A 79 10.16 19.95 -1.30
CA VAL A 79 8.89 20.15 -0.59
C VAL A 79 7.74 19.53 -1.34
N ALA A 80 7.67 19.71 -2.66
CA ALA A 80 6.63 19.10 -3.48
C ALA A 80 6.67 17.56 -3.43
N LEU A 81 7.88 16.98 -3.48
CA LEU A 81 8.08 15.54 -3.35
C LEU A 81 7.69 15.05 -1.95
N ALA A 82 8.09 15.75 -0.90
CA ALA A 82 7.72 15.42 0.48
C ALA A 82 6.20 15.46 0.69
N VAL A 83 5.52 16.50 0.17
CA VAL A 83 4.06 16.60 0.22
C VAL A 83 3.41 15.46 -0.59
N ALA A 84 3.92 15.16 -1.78
CA ALA A 84 3.40 14.07 -2.59
C ALA A 84 3.53 12.70 -1.90
N ILE A 85 4.66 12.46 -1.23
CA ILE A 85 4.89 11.24 -0.42
C ILE A 85 3.92 11.21 0.77
N LEU A 86 3.74 12.33 1.49
CA LEU A 86 2.79 12.42 2.60
C LEU A 86 1.36 12.12 2.14
N VAL A 87 0.91 12.76 1.06
CA VAL A 87 -0.43 12.52 0.51
C VAL A 87 -0.59 11.05 0.11
N LYS A 88 0.38 10.49 -0.63
CA LYS A 88 0.34 9.08 -1.05
C LYS A 88 0.32 8.12 0.14
N THR A 89 1.05 8.44 1.20
CA THR A 89 1.21 7.54 2.36
C THR A 89 0.00 7.58 3.29
N PHE A 90 -0.53 8.78 3.55
CA PHE A 90 -1.53 8.97 4.61
C PHE A 90 -2.94 9.23 4.10
N VAL A 91 -3.11 9.64 2.85
CA VAL A 91 -4.43 10.09 2.37
C VAL A 91 -5.08 9.10 1.41
N ILE A 92 -4.37 8.66 0.37
CA ILE A 92 -4.94 7.85 -0.70
C ILE A 92 -3.99 6.71 -1.09
N GLN A 93 -4.53 5.50 -1.16
CA GLN A 93 -3.81 4.32 -1.66
C GLN A 93 -4.58 3.68 -2.81
N ALA A 94 -3.85 3.25 -3.85
CA ALA A 94 -4.43 2.48 -4.94
C ALA A 94 -4.37 0.97 -4.61
N PHE A 95 -5.50 0.28 -4.78
CA PHE A 95 -5.62 -1.16 -4.63
C PHE A 95 -6.00 -1.81 -5.95
N TYR A 96 -5.46 -2.99 -6.18
CA TYR A 96 -5.79 -3.86 -7.30
C TYR A 96 -6.84 -4.88 -6.87
N ILE A 97 -7.83 -5.16 -7.71
CA ILE A 97 -8.90 -6.10 -7.41
C ILE A 97 -8.56 -7.47 -8.02
N PRO A 98 -8.18 -8.48 -7.20
CA PRO A 98 -7.76 -9.78 -7.70
C PRO A 98 -8.91 -10.79 -7.85
N SER A 99 -10.10 -10.52 -7.29
CA SER A 99 -11.19 -11.50 -7.17
C SER A 99 -12.51 -10.99 -7.70
N GLU A 100 -13.41 -11.92 -8.01
CA GLU A 100 -14.75 -11.63 -8.53
C GLU A 100 -15.79 -11.32 -7.45
N SER A 101 -15.41 -11.25 -6.18
CA SER A 101 -16.35 -11.16 -5.05
C SER A 101 -17.22 -9.89 -5.03
N MET A 102 -16.83 -8.87 -5.78
CA MET A 102 -17.53 -7.59 -5.88
C MET A 102 -18.16 -7.33 -7.24
N VAL A 103 -18.19 -8.31 -8.13
CA VAL A 103 -18.88 -8.22 -9.44
C VAL A 103 -20.39 -8.04 -9.20
N PRO A 104 -21.07 -7.14 -9.92
CA PRO A 104 -20.60 -6.34 -11.06
C PRO A 104 -20.00 -4.98 -10.69
N THR A 105 -20.01 -4.58 -9.42
CA THR A 105 -19.53 -3.25 -8.99
C THR A 105 -18.04 -3.07 -9.25
N LEU A 106 -17.25 -4.11 -9.00
CA LEU A 106 -15.82 -4.15 -9.28
C LEU A 106 -15.49 -5.45 -10.02
N GLU A 107 -14.71 -5.35 -11.08
CA GLU A 107 -14.25 -6.49 -11.88
C GLU A 107 -12.79 -6.84 -11.54
N VAL A 108 -12.39 -8.08 -11.86
CA VAL A 108 -10.99 -8.50 -11.73
C VAL A 108 -10.11 -7.66 -12.65
N GLY A 109 -9.07 -7.08 -12.10
CA GLY A 109 -8.17 -6.18 -12.81
C GLY A 109 -8.41 -4.70 -12.56
N ASP A 110 -9.52 -4.34 -11.95
CA ASP A 110 -9.80 -2.97 -11.57
C ASP A 110 -8.77 -2.43 -10.58
N ARG A 111 -8.55 -1.13 -10.64
CA ARG A 111 -7.79 -0.41 -9.63
C ARG A 111 -8.68 0.66 -9.03
N VAL A 112 -8.71 0.69 -7.71
CA VAL A 112 -9.54 1.62 -6.96
C VAL A 112 -8.68 2.51 -6.06
N PHE A 113 -9.08 3.74 -5.86
CA PHE A 113 -8.52 4.56 -4.80
C PHE A 113 -9.29 4.35 -3.51
N VAL A 114 -8.52 4.17 -2.44
CA VAL A 114 -8.98 3.99 -1.07
C VAL A 114 -8.51 5.18 -0.24
N SER A 115 -9.44 5.84 0.44
CA SER A 115 -9.15 6.92 1.37
C SER A 115 -8.85 6.34 2.75
N LYS A 116 -7.68 6.64 3.29
CA LYS A 116 -7.26 6.26 4.64
C LYS A 116 -7.59 7.33 5.69
N PHE A 117 -7.69 8.59 5.26
CA PHE A 117 -7.76 9.76 6.14
C PHE A 117 -9.14 9.97 6.79
N MET A 118 -10.19 9.37 6.25
CA MET A 118 -11.56 9.54 6.75
C MET A 118 -11.96 8.46 7.76
N PHE A 119 -10.98 7.75 8.36
CA PHE A 119 -11.24 6.60 9.22
C PHE A 119 -10.97 6.92 10.69
N ASP A 120 -11.86 7.70 11.29
CA ASP A 120 -11.96 7.76 12.75
C ASP A 120 -13.21 6.98 13.23
N GLY A 121 -13.46 5.81 12.63
CA GLY A 121 -14.53 4.87 13.00
C GLY A 121 -15.96 5.39 12.92
N GLY A 122 -16.16 6.71 12.83
CA GLY A 122 -17.47 7.36 12.80
C GLY A 122 -18.04 7.67 11.42
N ASP A 123 -17.22 7.59 10.38
CA ASP A 123 -17.62 7.99 9.02
C ASP A 123 -17.98 6.80 8.09
N ILE A 124 -18.01 5.56 8.63
CA ILE A 124 -18.44 4.40 7.86
C ILE A 124 -19.95 4.37 7.78
N ALA A 125 -20.47 4.43 6.56
CA ALA A 125 -21.89 4.31 6.30
C ALA A 125 -22.23 2.94 5.71
N ARG A 126 -23.47 2.52 5.91
CA ARG A 126 -24.03 1.38 5.18
C ARG A 126 -23.99 1.63 3.68
N GLY A 127 -23.57 0.61 2.93
CA GLY A 127 -23.37 0.70 1.48
C GLY A 127 -21.95 1.08 1.07
N ASP A 128 -21.11 1.57 1.97
CA ASP A 128 -19.72 1.87 1.67
C ASP A 128 -18.96 0.60 1.27
N VAL A 129 -18.10 0.73 0.26
CA VAL A 129 -17.14 -0.32 -0.10
C VAL A 129 -15.84 -0.07 0.65
N ILE A 130 -15.44 -1.00 1.49
CA ILE A 130 -14.26 -0.88 2.34
C ILE A 130 -13.19 -1.91 2.00
N VAL A 131 -11.94 -1.52 2.21
CA VAL A 131 -10.77 -2.42 2.20
C VAL A 131 -10.33 -2.63 3.64
N PHE A 132 -10.06 -3.88 4.01
CA PHE A 132 -9.68 -4.27 5.36
C PHE A 132 -8.74 -5.48 5.35
N GLU A 133 -7.94 -5.59 6.39
CA GLU A 133 -7.06 -6.75 6.62
C GLU A 133 -7.89 -7.99 6.96
N ASN A 134 -7.41 -9.16 6.54
CA ASN A 134 -8.05 -10.43 6.90
C ASN A 134 -8.16 -10.58 8.44
N PRO A 135 -9.37 -10.56 9.03
CA PRO A 135 -9.52 -10.66 10.47
C PRO A 135 -9.09 -12.03 11.03
N ASN A 136 -8.99 -13.04 10.17
CA ASN A 136 -8.59 -14.39 10.53
C ASN A 136 -7.11 -14.67 10.19
N ALA A 137 -6.36 -13.68 9.67
CA ALA A 137 -4.93 -13.84 9.45
C ALA A 137 -4.20 -14.03 10.79
N ALA A 138 -3.29 -14.99 10.83
CA ALA A 138 -2.39 -15.12 11.98
C ALA A 138 -1.56 -13.84 12.09
N GLU A 139 -1.50 -13.24 13.29
CA GLU A 139 -0.64 -12.09 13.55
C GLU A 139 0.80 -12.45 13.20
N LEU A 140 1.32 -11.85 12.13
CA LEU A 140 2.72 -11.99 11.78
C LEU A 140 3.57 -11.26 12.83
N PRO A 141 4.69 -11.85 13.29
CA PRO A 141 5.55 -11.18 14.26
C PRO A 141 6.04 -9.84 13.72
N ASP A 142 5.91 -8.83 14.57
CA ASP A 142 6.26 -7.44 14.31
C ASP A 142 7.71 -7.35 13.79
N ARG A 143 7.87 -7.04 12.51
CA ARG A 143 9.18 -6.82 11.88
C ARG A 143 9.63 -5.40 12.19
N SER A 144 10.14 -5.19 13.41
CA SER A 144 10.75 -3.91 13.78
C SER A 144 12.15 -3.78 13.19
N GLY A 145 12.42 -2.74 12.40
CA GLY A 145 13.77 -2.41 11.96
C GLY A 145 13.86 -1.76 10.56
N ILE A 146 15.07 -1.54 10.10
CA ILE A 146 15.39 -0.93 8.80
C ILE A 146 14.78 -1.69 7.62
N SER A 147 14.54 -3.00 7.76
CA SER A 147 13.86 -3.84 6.76
C SER A 147 12.41 -3.41 6.52
N SER A 148 11.70 -2.96 7.57
CA SER A 148 10.33 -2.45 7.45
C SER A 148 10.27 -1.15 6.66
N VAL A 149 11.26 -0.27 6.82
CA VAL A 149 11.32 1.00 6.09
C VAL A 149 11.61 0.77 4.60
N LEU A 150 12.51 -0.16 4.28
CA LEU A 150 12.83 -0.50 2.88
C LEU A 150 11.66 -1.22 2.20
N HIS A 151 10.95 -2.10 2.93
CA HIS A 151 9.75 -2.79 2.43
C HIS A 151 8.62 -1.78 2.18
N TRP A 152 8.38 -0.89 3.15
CA TRP A 152 7.40 0.19 3.03
C TRP A 152 7.68 1.13 1.84
N LEU A 153 8.96 1.46 1.58
CA LEU A 153 9.35 2.23 0.40
C LEU A 153 9.09 1.45 -0.90
N GLY A 154 9.34 0.13 -0.91
CA GLY A 154 9.08 -0.75 -2.05
C GLY A 154 7.60 -0.88 -2.38
N GLU A 155 6.75 -1.06 -1.36
CA GLU A 155 5.28 -1.06 -1.49
C GLU A 155 4.77 0.30 -1.97
N GLY A 156 5.33 1.38 -1.42
CA GLY A 156 4.99 2.74 -1.78
C GLY A 156 5.22 3.07 -3.25
N VAL A 157 6.13 2.39 -3.93
CA VAL A 157 6.42 2.55 -5.38
C VAL A 157 5.67 1.53 -6.23
N GLY A 158 4.92 0.60 -5.61
CA GLY A 158 4.15 -0.44 -6.31
C GLY A 158 5.01 -1.61 -6.81
N LEU A 159 6.21 -1.79 -6.25
CA LEU A 159 7.15 -2.85 -6.61
C LEU A 159 7.01 -4.09 -5.71
N ALA A 160 6.38 -3.98 -4.56
CA ALA A 160 6.08 -5.09 -3.67
C ALA A 160 4.56 -5.33 -3.64
N GLN A 161 4.15 -6.60 -3.68
CA GLN A 161 2.78 -6.97 -3.38
C GLN A 161 2.61 -6.96 -1.85
N PRO A 162 1.47 -6.47 -1.31
CA PRO A 162 1.21 -6.58 0.11
C PRO A 162 1.24 -8.06 0.52
N GLU A 163 1.98 -8.38 1.57
CA GLU A 163 2.09 -9.76 2.11
C GLU A 163 0.79 -10.21 2.81
N ASN A 164 -0.12 -9.29 3.08
CA ASN A 164 -1.42 -9.56 3.69
C ASN A 164 -2.50 -9.63 2.62
N GLU A 165 -3.35 -10.65 2.71
CA GLU A 165 -4.56 -10.73 1.89
C GLU A 165 -5.56 -9.68 2.38
N ASP A 166 -5.55 -8.50 1.74
CA ASP A 166 -6.55 -7.48 1.98
C ASP A 166 -7.86 -7.86 1.27
N PHE A 167 -8.96 -7.71 1.97
CA PHE A 167 -10.29 -7.95 1.45
C PHE A 167 -10.98 -6.65 1.08
N ILE A 168 -11.82 -6.71 0.06
CA ILE A 168 -12.71 -5.62 -0.30
C ILE A 168 -14.15 -6.13 -0.28
N LYS A 169 -15.02 -5.47 0.49
CA LYS A 169 -16.43 -5.82 0.67
C LYS A 169 -17.28 -4.58 0.89
N ARG A 170 -18.59 -4.75 0.78
CA ARG A 170 -19.56 -3.70 1.08
C ARG A 170 -20.08 -3.83 2.50
N VAL A 171 -20.18 -2.70 3.19
CA VAL A 171 -20.78 -2.61 4.54
C VAL A 171 -22.29 -2.80 4.46
N ILE A 172 -22.79 -3.80 5.15
CA ILE A 172 -24.23 -4.15 5.17
C ILE A 172 -24.87 -3.79 6.50
N ALA A 173 -24.22 -4.08 7.63
CA ALA A 173 -24.71 -3.66 8.92
C ALA A 173 -23.59 -3.01 9.73
N LEU A 174 -24.00 -2.00 10.53
CA LEU A 174 -23.15 -1.16 11.36
C LEU A 174 -23.07 -1.70 12.79
N PRO A 175 -22.13 -1.21 13.62
CA PRO A 175 -22.03 -1.58 15.03
C PRO A 175 -23.36 -1.45 15.78
N GLY A 176 -23.70 -2.44 16.60
CA GLY A 176 -24.91 -2.48 17.41
C GLY A 176 -26.20 -2.83 16.66
N GLU A 177 -26.20 -2.92 15.35
CA GLU A 177 -27.37 -3.28 14.56
C GLU A 177 -27.62 -4.79 14.56
N THR A 178 -28.87 -5.17 14.29
CA THR A 178 -29.21 -6.58 14.03
C THR A 178 -29.28 -6.84 12.55
N ILE A 179 -28.71 -7.96 12.12
CA ILE A 179 -28.73 -8.48 10.74
C ILE A 179 -29.42 -9.84 10.70
N GLU A 180 -30.29 -10.02 9.75
CA GLU A 180 -30.91 -11.31 9.42
C GLU A 180 -31.13 -11.40 7.91
N ILE A 181 -30.99 -12.59 7.32
CA ILE A 181 -31.31 -12.79 5.91
C ILE A 181 -32.33 -13.95 5.83
N LYS A 182 -33.49 -13.65 5.26
CA LYS A 182 -34.58 -14.60 5.05
C LYS A 182 -35.03 -14.53 3.60
N ASP A 183 -35.22 -15.65 3.00
CA ASP A 183 -35.70 -15.78 1.61
C ASP A 183 -34.86 -14.88 0.65
N ASN A 184 -33.54 -14.85 0.85
CA ASN A 184 -32.57 -14.00 0.13
C ASN A 184 -32.74 -12.49 0.35
N VAL A 185 -33.57 -12.03 1.27
CA VAL A 185 -33.75 -10.62 1.60
C VAL A 185 -32.98 -10.29 2.87
N VAL A 186 -32.16 -9.25 2.82
CA VAL A 186 -31.42 -8.73 3.98
C VAL A 186 -32.33 -7.85 4.82
N TYR A 187 -32.38 -8.08 6.13
CA TYR A 187 -33.10 -7.27 7.10
C TYR A 187 -32.11 -6.66 8.09
N ILE A 188 -32.21 -5.35 8.29
CA ILE A 188 -31.45 -4.62 9.29
C ILE A 188 -32.42 -4.04 10.32
N ASN A 189 -32.23 -4.39 11.59
CA ASN A 189 -33.14 -4.01 12.68
C ASN A 189 -34.61 -4.40 12.39
N GLY A 190 -34.81 -5.48 11.65
CA GLY A 190 -36.12 -5.99 11.28
C GLY A 190 -36.73 -5.33 10.03
N GLU A 191 -36.08 -4.36 9.40
CA GLU A 191 -36.52 -3.71 8.17
C GLU A 191 -35.76 -4.23 6.94
N PRO A 192 -36.42 -4.48 5.81
CA PRO A 192 -35.75 -4.94 4.60
C PRO A 192 -34.83 -3.87 4.04
N LEU A 193 -33.60 -4.26 3.70
CA LEU A 193 -32.59 -3.40 3.09
C LEU A 193 -32.83 -3.30 1.57
N ASP A 194 -32.91 -2.06 1.06
CA ASP A 194 -32.87 -1.84 -0.39
C ASP A 194 -31.42 -1.87 -0.89
N GLU A 195 -31.19 -2.73 -1.89
CA GLU A 195 -29.87 -3.00 -2.46
C GLU A 195 -29.87 -2.78 -3.98
N PRO A 196 -29.94 -1.51 -4.44
CA PRO A 196 -30.06 -1.18 -5.86
C PRO A 196 -28.82 -1.51 -6.68
N TYR A 197 -27.67 -1.67 -6.03
CA TYR A 197 -26.38 -2.03 -6.64
C TYR A 197 -26.30 -3.51 -7.05
N LEU A 198 -27.25 -4.36 -6.61
CA LEU A 198 -27.25 -5.78 -6.92
C LEU A 198 -28.08 -6.07 -8.16
N THR A 199 -27.57 -7.02 -8.96
CA THR A 199 -28.40 -7.68 -9.99
C THR A 199 -29.42 -8.60 -9.35
N GLN A 200 -30.49 -8.94 -10.07
CA GLN A 200 -31.48 -9.90 -9.58
C GLN A 200 -30.83 -11.28 -9.29
N ALA A 201 -29.93 -11.74 -10.14
CA ALA A 201 -29.21 -12.99 -9.91
C ALA A 201 -28.37 -12.98 -8.62
N ALA A 202 -27.74 -11.84 -8.28
CA ALA A 202 -27.02 -11.71 -7.03
C ALA A 202 -27.98 -11.72 -5.82
N LYS A 203 -29.13 -11.04 -5.91
CA LYS A 203 -30.17 -11.08 -4.87
C LYS A 203 -30.64 -12.51 -4.62
N ASP A 204 -30.95 -13.25 -5.67
CA ASP A 204 -31.43 -14.65 -5.59
C ASP A 204 -30.37 -15.62 -5.02
N ALA A 205 -29.10 -15.24 -5.06
CA ALA A 205 -27.97 -16.01 -4.55
C ALA A 205 -27.49 -15.58 -3.16
N THR A 206 -28.23 -14.70 -2.47
CA THR A 206 -27.81 -14.15 -1.16
C THR A 206 -27.73 -15.24 -0.08
N GLY A 207 -28.66 -16.18 -0.08
CA GLY A 207 -28.76 -17.24 0.93
C GLY A 207 -29.24 -16.70 2.30
N ASP A 208 -29.70 -17.60 3.14
CA ASP A 208 -30.23 -17.22 4.46
C ASP A 208 -29.11 -17.10 5.50
N TYR A 209 -29.29 -16.19 6.44
CA TYR A 209 -28.39 -15.97 7.57
C TYR A 209 -29.22 -15.69 8.84
N PRO A 210 -28.93 -16.38 9.96
CA PRO A 210 -29.74 -16.22 11.18
C PRO A 210 -29.55 -14.85 11.79
N LEU A 211 -30.51 -14.44 12.62
CA LEU A 211 -30.46 -13.16 13.34
C LEU A 211 -29.23 -13.08 14.24
N HIS A 212 -28.44 -12.05 14.03
CA HIS A 212 -27.27 -11.71 14.85
C HIS A 212 -27.24 -10.22 15.15
N THR A 213 -26.65 -9.86 16.28
CA THR A 213 -26.30 -8.47 16.59
C THR A 213 -24.83 -8.25 16.23
N VAL A 214 -24.56 -7.21 15.48
CA VAL A 214 -23.19 -6.78 15.15
C VAL A 214 -22.52 -6.22 16.40
N PRO A 215 -21.33 -6.65 16.78
CA PRO A 215 -20.59 -6.08 17.91
C PRO A 215 -20.38 -4.56 17.75
N ASP A 216 -20.24 -3.85 18.88
CA ASP A 216 -20.09 -2.38 18.87
C ASP A 216 -18.79 -1.89 18.21
N ASP A 217 -17.81 -2.77 18.07
CA ASP A 217 -16.48 -2.51 17.47
C ASP A 217 -16.27 -3.18 16.11
N ALA A 218 -17.34 -3.67 15.46
CA ALA A 218 -17.24 -4.44 14.24
C ALA A 218 -18.30 -4.07 13.20
N LEU A 219 -18.10 -4.57 11.98
CA LEU A 219 -18.97 -4.42 10.83
C LEU A 219 -19.42 -5.78 10.31
N PHE A 220 -20.60 -5.83 9.71
CA PHE A 220 -21.03 -6.95 8.87
C PHE A 220 -20.90 -6.56 7.42
N VAL A 221 -20.12 -7.32 6.67
CA VAL A 221 -19.80 -7.00 5.27
C VAL A 221 -20.18 -8.15 4.34
N MET A 222 -20.55 -7.80 3.11
CA MET A 222 -20.86 -8.78 2.06
C MET A 222 -20.22 -8.37 0.74
N GLY A 223 -19.91 -9.36 -0.10
CA GLY A 223 -19.57 -9.09 -1.48
C GLY A 223 -20.81 -8.82 -2.33
N ASP A 224 -20.69 -8.02 -3.37
CA ASP A 224 -21.79 -7.76 -4.30
C ASP A 224 -22.07 -9.00 -5.19
N ASN A 225 -21.06 -9.84 -5.41
CA ASN A 225 -21.24 -11.17 -5.99
C ASN A 225 -21.68 -12.17 -4.89
N ARG A 226 -22.92 -12.08 -4.47
CA ARG A 226 -23.52 -12.82 -3.33
C ARG A 226 -23.26 -14.31 -3.35
N GLY A 227 -23.30 -14.93 -4.52
CA GLY A 227 -23.09 -16.37 -4.70
C GLY A 227 -21.63 -16.79 -4.75
N ASN A 228 -20.69 -15.84 -4.91
CA ASN A 228 -19.25 -16.09 -5.04
C ASN A 228 -18.42 -15.11 -4.19
N SER A 229 -18.74 -15.04 -2.90
CA SER A 229 -18.05 -14.18 -1.96
C SER A 229 -17.84 -14.89 -0.63
N ALA A 230 -16.58 -15.01 -0.22
CA ALA A 230 -16.24 -15.32 1.16
C ALA A 230 -16.35 -14.02 1.97
N ASP A 231 -17.42 -13.90 2.79
CA ASP A 231 -17.74 -12.69 3.53
C ASP A 231 -18.29 -13.02 4.93
N SER A 232 -18.90 -12.06 5.60
CA SER A 232 -19.36 -12.22 6.98
C SER A 232 -20.36 -13.40 7.17
N ARG A 233 -21.04 -13.81 6.12
CA ARG A 233 -21.94 -14.99 6.13
C ARG A 233 -21.18 -16.32 6.19
N TYR A 234 -19.98 -16.36 5.57
CA TYR A 234 -19.26 -17.61 5.27
C TYR A 234 -17.81 -17.56 5.74
N GLY A 235 -17.60 -17.66 7.05
CA GLY A 235 -16.28 -17.87 7.64
C GLY A 235 -15.42 -16.63 7.89
N LEU A 236 -15.72 -15.48 7.29
CA LEU A 236 -15.03 -14.23 7.59
C LEU A 236 -15.46 -13.69 8.97
N GLY A 237 -16.77 -13.82 9.30
CA GLY A 237 -17.34 -13.28 10.53
C GLY A 237 -17.46 -11.75 10.49
N PHE A 238 -17.59 -11.15 11.66
CA PHE A 238 -17.60 -9.69 11.81
C PHE A 238 -16.21 -9.13 11.60
N VAL A 239 -16.12 -7.98 10.93
CA VAL A 239 -14.86 -7.29 10.64
C VAL A 239 -14.62 -6.22 11.69
N PRO A 240 -13.59 -6.34 12.54
CA PRO A 240 -13.26 -5.32 13.53
C PRO A 240 -12.93 -3.98 12.86
N LEU A 241 -13.37 -2.87 13.47
CA LEU A 241 -13.15 -1.52 12.94
C LEU A 241 -11.66 -1.18 12.80
N ASP A 242 -10.82 -1.68 13.72
CA ASP A 242 -9.36 -1.48 13.70
C ASP A 242 -8.64 -2.20 12.55
N LYS A 243 -9.31 -3.18 11.91
CA LYS A 243 -8.81 -3.87 10.73
C LYS A 243 -9.17 -3.17 9.41
N VAL A 244 -9.99 -2.12 9.47
CA VAL A 244 -10.38 -1.38 8.27
C VAL A 244 -9.25 -0.45 7.83
N ILE A 245 -8.77 -0.64 6.60
CA ILE A 245 -7.71 0.16 5.98
C ILE A 245 -8.29 1.47 5.43
N GLY A 246 -9.48 1.40 4.80
CA GLY A 246 -10.09 2.58 4.25
C GLY A 246 -11.32 2.31 3.38
N LYS A 247 -11.95 3.41 2.91
CA LYS A 247 -13.11 3.41 2.03
C LYS A 247 -12.67 3.56 0.57
N ALA A 248 -13.07 2.63 -0.29
CA ALA A 248 -12.93 2.76 -1.74
C ALA A 248 -13.97 3.73 -2.28
N PHE A 249 -13.55 4.72 -3.07
CA PHE A 249 -14.44 5.78 -3.52
C PHE A 249 -14.44 6.02 -5.03
N VAL A 250 -13.43 5.54 -5.76
CA VAL A 250 -13.35 5.72 -7.21
C VAL A 250 -12.56 4.60 -7.87
N ILE A 251 -13.06 4.12 -9.03
CA ILE A 251 -12.35 3.24 -9.95
C ILE A 251 -11.47 4.13 -10.84
N ILE A 252 -10.17 3.86 -10.87
CA ILE A 252 -9.18 4.63 -11.65
C ILE A 252 -8.65 3.89 -12.87
N TRP A 253 -8.90 2.60 -12.97
CA TRP A 253 -8.52 1.75 -14.10
C TRP A 253 -9.45 0.53 -14.18
N PRO A 254 -9.83 0.07 -15.36
CA PRO A 254 -9.51 0.59 -16.70
C PRO A 254 -10.29 1.87 -17.02
N PRO A 255 -9.86 2.66 -18.04
CA PRO A 255 -10.53 3.91 -18.40
C PRO A 255 -12.02 3.77 -18.78
N SER A 256 -12.41 2.58 -19.22
CA SER A 256 -13.80 2.25 -19.56
C SER A 256 -14.74 2.13 -18.36
N GLN A 257 -14.18 1.94 -17.16
CA GLN A 257 -14.93 1.73 -15.92
C GLN A 257 -14.68 2.84 -14.89
N MET A 258 -13.89 3.87 -15.25
CA MET A 258 -13.62 4.99 -14.34
C MET A 258 -14.90 5.65 -13.86
N GLY A 259 -15.08 5.71 -12.53
CA GLY A 259 -16.27 6.30 -11.91
C GLY A 259 -16.26 6.19 -10.40
N GLY A 260 -17.18 6.90 -9.74
CA GLY A 260 -17.35 6.82 -8.30
C GLY A 260 -17.96 5.50 -7.88
N LEU A 261 -17.54 5.01 -6.71
CA LEU A 261 -18.15 3.90 -5.96
C LEU A 261 -19.06 4.53 -4.89
N GLY A 262 -20.28 4.83 -5.25
CA GLY A 262 -21.22 5.47 -4.33
C GLY A 262 -22.59 4.88 -4.44
#